data_558c1b6831045147088853f70a23d522
#
_entry.id   558c1b6831045147088853f70a23d522
#
_cell.length_a   1.000
_cell.length_b   1.000
_cell.length_c   1.000
_cell.angle_alpha   90.00
_cell.angle_beta   90.00
_cell.angle_gamma   90.00
#
_symmetry.space_group_name_H-M   'P 1'
#
loop_
_entity.id
_entity.type
_entity.pdbx_description
1 polymer ?
#
loop_
_entity_poly.entity_id
_entity_poly.type
_entity_poly.pdbx_seq_one_letter_code
_entity_poly.pdbx_strand_id
1 'polypeptide(L)'
;MKKPQYEILDIPFPETAALERQVIADVIQSPDMMGDVLPLIHIDFFTNTERRGIWELLTDHYNKGLSFDMQTITAEIGKPFIDEILPHLPDAGGSISVIQHTNLLRTGAARRRAYCASLDFLQNAVNPKTTEEDILSSIEGFSRTVEGEAPLLSEIKLAQGIKEVKEEAQRIESLKEQGKTIRISTGFNYLDDCLNKGFKPGQLIVLAARPSVGKTAVMLQMAKTAARSDNPVILFSLEMTCPELCERLLFSTGKVSPFKMANGEVEWQAFLEAENELRPLPIFINDFSRSLDEIVSRLTRAVKQGRCKIAFIDYLGLIQDTLNPGYNKLYQIIAKITGDLKAVAKRLGIPIVLLCQLNRDQAREKRAPELFDLRDSGSIEQDADVVIMLEPRYEEGRIFAWLRKNRNGKRDLAFVLVPNKTYSAFEEGLPVHELRTPCSISESGNDDSSD
;
A
#
# COMPACT_ATOMS: atom_id res chain seq x y z
N MET A 1 -2.50 19.53 -36.32
CA MET A 1 -1.36 19.29 -35.44
C MET A 1 -0.10 19.16 -36.30
N LYS A 2 0.98 19.93 -36.00
CA LYS A 2 2.27 19.76 -36.69
C LYS A 2 2.83 18.39 -36.28
N LYS A 3 3.27 17.55 -37.22
CA LYS A 3 3.99 16.32 -36.92
C LYS A 3 5.20 16.68 -36.06
N PRO A 4 5.41 16.01 -34.89
CA PRO A 4 6.62 16.22 -34.12
C PRO A 4 7.80 15.78 -34.99
N GLN A 5 8.80 16.63 -35.07
CA GLN A 5 10.03 16.43 -35.84
C GLN A 5 11.05 15.63 -34.96
N TYR A 6 10.68 14.43 -34.52
CA TYR A 6 11.60 13.53 -33.81
C TYR A 6 11.89 12.35 -34.73
N GLU A 7 13.09 12.31 -35.28
CA GLU A 7 13.66 11.10 -35.84
C GLU A 7 14.04 10.18 -34.68
N ILE A 8 13.09 9.31 -34.31
CA ILE A 8 13.23 8.35 -33.19
C ILE A 8 14.33 7.31 -33.47
N LEU A 9 14.82 7.25 -34.71
CA LEU A 9 15.79 6.26 -35.19
C LEU A 9 17.24 6.49 -34.74
N ASP A 10 17.58 7.65 -34.18
CA ASP A 10 18.96 7.99 -33.76
C ASP A 10 19.21 7.95 -32.25
N ILE A 11 18.31 7.40 -31.44
CA ILE A 11 18.56 7.25 -30.00
C ILE A 11 19.41 5.99 -29.80
N PRO A 12 20.65 6.11 -29.31
CA PRO A 12 21.54 4.95 -29.15
C PRO A 12 20.98 3.99 -28.08
N PHE A 13 21.11 2.70 -28.34
CA PHE A 13 20.77 1.65 -27.41
C PHE A 13 21.62 1.78 -26.14
N PRO A 14 21.03 1.70 -24.90
CA PRO A 14 21.80 1.82 -23.66
C PRO A 14 22.78 0.64 -23.49
N GLU A 15 24.07 0.91 -23.66
CA GLU A 15 25.12 -0.09 -23.51
C GLU A 15 25.48 -0.33 -22.04
N THR A 16 25.67 -1.58 -21.65
CA THR A 16 26.08 -2.01 -20.31
C THR A 16 27.22 -3.02 -20.32
N ALA A 17 27.75 -3.36 -21.49
CA ALA A 17 28.75 -4.41 -21.65
C ALA A 17 29.99 -4.23 -20.73
N ALA A 18 30.47 -3.00 -20.56
CA ALA A 18 31.58 -2.71 -19.66
C ALA A 18 31.22 -2.96 -18.18
N LEU A 19 30.00 -2.56 -17.76
CA LEU A 19 29.52 -2.79 -16.39
C LEU A 19 29.27 -4.29 -16.13
N GLU A 20 28.79 -5.04 -17.13
CA GLU A 20 28.59 -6.48 -17.01
C GLU A 20 29.90 -7.21 -16.72
N ARG A 21 30.97 -6.86 -17.47
CA ARG A 21 32.31 -7.40 -17.25
C ARG A 21 32.87 -7.01 -15.89
N GLN A 22 32.69 -5.74 -15.52
CA GLN A 22 33.21 -5.23 -14.26
C GLN A 22 32.54 -5.91 -13.05
N VAL A 23 31.23 -6.10 -13.06
CA VAL A 23 30.53 -6.79 -11.97
C VAL A 23 30.99 -8.24 -11.82
N ILE A 24 31.18 -8.95 -12.94
CA ILE A 24 31.72 -10.32 -12.90
C ILE A 24 33.14 -10.34 -12.34
N ALA A 25 34.01 -9.43 -12.79
CA ALA A 25 35.38 -9.32 -12.30
C ALA A 25 35.46 -9.00 -10.82
N ASP A 26 34.62 -8.05 -10.36
CA ASP A 26 34.55 -7.63 -8.96
C ASP A 26 34.13 -8.80 -8.04
N VAL A 27 33.13 -9.58 -8.45
CA VAL A 27 32.66 -10.75 -7.68
C VAL A 27 33.73 -11.85 -7.61
N ILE A 28 34.47 -12.07 -8.69
CA ILE A 28 35.58 -13.05 -8.70
C ILE A 28 36.67 -12.61 -7.73
N GLN A 29 36.99 -11.32 -7.67
CA GLN A 29 38.00 -10.80 -6.73
C GLN A 29 37.49 -10.69 -5.28
N SER A 30 36.18 -10.58 -5.09
CA SER A 30 35.54 -10.47 -3.78
C SER A 30 34.41 -11.49 -3.64
N PRO A 31 34.71 -12.82 -3.57
CA PRO A 31 33.71 -13.89 -3.56
C PRO A 31 32.73 -13.78 -2.40
N ASP A 32 33.15 -13.25 -1.26
CA ASP A 32 32.30 -13.04 -0.07
C ASP A 32 31.11 -12.11 -0.34
N MET A 33 31.24 -11.25 -1.36
CA MET A 33 30.20 -10.31 -1.76
C MET A 33 29.12 -10.97 -2.61
N MET A 34 29.30 -12.20 -3.08
CA MET A 34 28.31 -12.90 -3.94
C MET A 34 26.94 -12.98 -3.27
N GLY A 35 26.90 -13.22 -1.96
CA GLY A 35 25.66 -13.26 -1.19
C GLY A 35 24.87 -11.95 -1.17
N ASP A 36 25.55 -10.82 -1.26
CA ASP A 36 24.95 -9.49 -1.28
C ASP A 36 24.54 -9.05 -2.70
N VAL A 37 25.26 -9.53 -3.71
CA VAL A 37 25.08 -9.17 -5.13
C VAL A 37 24.02 -10.03 -5.81
N LEU A 38 23.99 -11.32 -5.52
CA LEU A 38 23.09 -12.28 -6.16
C LEU A 38 21.60 -11.88 -6.09
N PRO A 39 21.08 -11.35 -4.96
CA PRO A 39 19.70 -10.87 -4.88
C PRO A 39 19.41 -9.62 -5.72
N LEU A 40 20.45 -8.90 -6.15
CA LEU A 40 20.33 -7.62 -6.86
C LEU A 40 20.43 -7.79 -8.38
N ILE A 41 20.94 -8.92 -8.88
CA ILE A 41 21.20 -9.17 -10.29
C ILE A 41 20.31 -10.29 -10.82
N HIS A 42 19.55 -9.97 -11.86
CA HIS A 42 18.85 -10.97 -12.67
C HIS A 42 19.73 -11.34 -13.89
N ILE A 43 19.63 -12.60 -14.34
CA ILE A 43 20.43 -13.09 -15.49
C ILE A 43 20.22 -12.25 -16.77
N ASP A 44 19.04 -11.69 -16.96
CA ASP A 44 18.71 -10.82 -18.10
C ASP A 44 19.39 -9.44 -18.07
N PHE A 45 20.12 -9.13 -16.99
CA PHE A 45 20.93 -7.91 -16.95
C PHE A 45 22.17 -8.05 -17.83
N PHE A 46 22.59 -9.27 -18.14
CA PHE A 46 23.67 -9.55 -19.04
C PHE A 46 23.17 -9.69 -20.48
N THR A 47 23.73 -8.89 -21.38
CA THR A 47 23.31 -8.82 -22.79
C THR A 47 23.94 -9.90 -23.66
N ASN A 48 25.10 -10.39 -23.26
CA ASN A 48 25.89 -11.39 -24.00
C ASN A 48 25.70 -12.78 -23.40
N THR A 49 25.54 -13.78 -24.25
CA THR A 49 25.35 -15.18 -23.86
C THR A 49 26.55 -15.75 -23.10
N GLU A 50 27.77 -15.34 -23.45
CA GLU A 50 29.00 -15.77 -22.76
C GLU A 50 29.04 -15.24 -21.33
N ARG A 51 28.74 -13.94 -21.12
CA ARG A 51 28.66 -13.33 -19.78
C ARG A 51 27.55 -13.93 -18.93
N ARG A 52 26.40 -14.29 -19.55
CA ARG A 52 25.33 -15.03 -18.84
C ARG A 52 25.84 -16.38 -18.34
N GLY A 53 26.52 -17.17 -19.22
CA GLY A 53 27.06 -18.44 -18.82
C GLY A 53 28.10 -18.35 -17.70
N ILE A 54 28.94 -17.31 -17.72
CA ILE A 54 29.91 -17.05 -16.65
C ILE A 54 29.17 -16.76 -15.34
N TRP A 55 28.14 -15.90 -15.38
CA TRP A 55 27.35 -15.56 -14.19
C TRP A 55 26.58 -16.76 -13.61
N GLU A 56 26.03 -17.60 -14.48
CA GLU A 56 25.34 -18.84 -14.06
C GLU A 56 26.31 -19.78 -13.35
N LEU A 57 27.54 -19.96 -13.89
CA LEU A 57 28.57 -20.80 -13.26
C LEU A 57 28.97 -20.24 -11.89
N LEU A 58 29.24 -18.94 -11.77
CA LEU A 58 29.57 -18.32 -10.48
C LEU A 58 28.44 -18.50 -9.47
N THR A 59 27.18 -18.37 -9.91
CA THR A 59 26.01 -18.60 -9.08
C THR A 59 25.92 -20.06 -8.62
N ASP A 60 26.18 -21.01 -9.50
CA ASP A 60 26.19 -22.43 -9.17
C ASP A 60 27.32 -22.80 -8.19
N HIS A 61 28.52 -22.25 -8.39
CA HIS A 61 29.64 -22.42 -7.47
C HIS A 61 29.32 -21.87 -6.08
N TYR A 62 28.76 -20.67 -6.00
CA TYR A 62 28.35 -20.07 -4.73
C TYR A 62 27.33 -20.95 -4.01
N ASN A 63 26.31 -21.43 -4.73
CA ASN A 63 25.25 -22.26 -4.15
C ASN A 63 25.78 -23.62 -3.67
N LYS A 64 26.83 -24.15 -4.30
CA LYS A 64 27.50 -25.41 -3.93
C LYS A 64 28.62 -25.22 -2.91
N GLY A 65 28.93 -23.98 -2.51
CA GLY A 65 30.04 -23.68 -1.59
C GLY A 65 31.42 -23.97 -2.18
N LEU A 66 31.55 -23.91 -3.51
CA LEU A 66 32.82 -24.09 -4.22
C LEU A 66 33.62 -22.78 -4.27
N SER A 67 34.93 -22.87 -4.42
CA SER A 67 35.81 -21.71 -4.53
C SER A 67 35.71 -21.02 -5.88
N PHE A 68 35.98 -19.72 -5.92
CA PHE A 68 36.08 -18.91 -7.13
C PHE A 68 37.53 -18.75 -7.56
N ASP A 69 38.36 -19.81 -7.46
CA ASP A 69 39.74 -19.70 -7.89
C ASP A 69 39.85 -19.60 -9.40
N MET A 70 40.83 -18.82 -9.85
CA MET A 70 41.07 -18.51 -11.26
C MET A 70 41.35 -19.73 -12.13
N GLN A 71 41.97 -20.75 -11.55
CA GLN A 71 42.33 -21.95 -12.32
C GLN A 71 41.07 -22.78 -12.61
N THR A 72 40.21 -22.96 -11.61
CA THR A 72 38.93 -23.68 -11.74
C THR A 72 38.03 -22.96 -12.73
N ILE A 73 37.81 -21.65 -12.57
CA ILE A 73 36.96 -20.87 -13.47
C ILE A 73 37.49 -20.91 -14.92
N THR A 74 38.79 -20.74 -15.10
CA THR A 74 39.41 -20.82 -16.44
C THR A 74 39.27 -22.20 -17.06
N ALA A 75 39.39 -23.26 -16.27
CA ALA A 75 39.26 -24.65 -16.77
C ALA A 75 37.82 -24.98 -17.20
N GLU A 76 36.81 -24.44 -16.48
CA GLU A 76 35.40 -24.74 -16.75
C GLU A 76 34.81 -23.86 -17.85
N ILE A 77 35.15 -22.57 -17.93
CA ILE A 77 34.59 -21.62 -18.91
C ILE A 77 35.49 -21.54 -20.16
N GLY A 78 36.80 -21.62 -19.99
CA GLY A 78 37.76 -21.54 -21.06
C GLY A 78 37.88 -20.19 -21.75
N LYS A 79 37.84 -20.17 -23.08
CA LYS A 79 38.09 -18.98 -23.90
C LYS A 79 37.17 -17.78 -23.57
N PRO A 80 35.83 -17.91 -23.34
CA PRO A 80 34.99 -16.80 -23.01
C PRO A 80 35.43 -16.02 -21.75
N PHE A 81 35.92 -16.72 -20.73
CA PHE A 81 36.46 -16.09 -19.54
C PHE A 81 37.74 -15.30 -19.82
N ILE A 82 38.67 -15.90 -20.61
CA ILE A 82 39.94 -15.29 -20.98
C ILE A 82 39.72 -14.01 -21.79
N ASP A 83 38.80 -14.03 -22.75
CA ASP A 83 38.59 -12.93 -23.68
C ASP A 83 37.72 -11.80 -23.05
N GLU A 84 36.70 -12.14 -22.25
CA GLU A 84 35.70 -11.20 -21.76
C GLU A 84 35.97 -10.68 -20.37
N ILE A 85 36.55 -11.45 -19.45
CA ILE A 85 36.64 -11.08 -18.01
C ILE A 85 38.07 -10.88 -17.55
N LEU A 86 39.02 -11.75 -17.96
CA LEU A 86 40.40 -11.68 -17.50
C LEU A 86 41.05 -10.29 -17.68
N PRO A 87 40.82 -9.56 -18.78
CA PRO A 87 41.40 -8.21 -18.97
C PRO A 87 40.87 -7.18 -17.96
N HIS A 88 39.69 -7.39 -17.32
CA HIS A 88 39.05 -6.49 -16.41
C HIS A 88 39.35 -6.77 -14.92
N LEU A 89 39.99 -7.89 -14.61
CA LEU A 89 40.37 -8.25 -13.24
C LEU A 89 41.32 -7.26 -12.57
N PRO A 90 42.33 -6.67 -13.27
CA PRO A 90 43.21 -5.69 -12.65
C PRO A 90 42.47 -4.42 -12.17
N ASP A 91 41.36 -4.09 -12.82
CA ASP A 91 40.52 -2.92 -12.48
C ASP A 91 39.39 -3.27 -11.52
N ALA A 92 39.30 -4.53 -11.08
CA ALA A 92 38.25 -4.97 -10.16
C ALA A 92 38.43 -4.33 -8.77
N GLY A 93 37.35 -3.82 -8.24
CA GLY A 93 37.35 -3.08 -6.99
C GLY A 93 37.11 -3.94 -5.77
N GLY A 94 37.32 -3.35 -4.57
CA GLY A 94 36.92 -3.98 -3.30
C GLY A 94 35.41 -3.96 -3.07
N SER A 95 34.96 -4.46 -1.93
CA SER A 95 33.55 -4.68 -1.57
C SER A 95 32.61 -3.50 -1.84
N ILE A 96 33.06 -2.26 -1.67
CA ILE A 96 32.25 -1.06 -1.95
C ILE A 96 31.99 -0.91 -3.45
N SER A 97 33.01 -1.15 -4.29
CA SER A 97 32.91 -1.04 -5.74
C SER A 97 31.97 -2.09 -6.33
N VAL A 98 31.96 -3.31 -5.77
CA VAL A 98 31.06 -4.39 -6.18
C VAL A 98 29.59 -3.95 -6.13
N ILE A 99 29.16 -3.36 -4.99
CA ILE A 99 27.78 -2.88 -4.82
C ILE A 99 27.48 -1.67 -5.72
N GLN A 100 28.44 -0.77 -5.92
CA GLN A 100 28.27 0.37 -6.81
C GLN A 100 28.07 -0.08 -8.27
N HIS A 101 28.95 -0.94 -8.79
CA HIS A 101 28.86 -1.44 -10.15
C HIS A 101 27.59 -2.30 -10.37
N THR A 102 27.19 -3.08 -9.37
CA THR A 102 25.92 -3.82 -9.36
C THR A 102 24.72 -2.88 -9.51
N ASN A 103 24.68 -1.78 -8.75
CA ASN A 103 23.60 -0.79 -8.84
C ASN A 103 23.59 -0.06 -10.19
N LEU A 104 24.76 0.23 -10.75
CA LEU A 104 24.89 0.84 -12.07
C LEU A 104 24.41 -0.12 -13.16
N LEU A 105 24.77 -1.41 -13.09
CA LEU A 105 24.32 -2.43 -14.01
C LEU A 105 22.79 -2.60 -13.96
N ARG A 106 22.22 -2.65 -12.76
CA ARG A 106 20.77 -2.69 -12.55
C ARG A 106 20.06 -1.49 -13.17
N THR A 107 20.61 -0.29 -12.99
CA THR A 107 20.07 0.95 -13.60
C THR A 107 20.18 0.89 -15.13
N GLY A 108 21.29 0.41 -15.67
CA GLY A 108 21.49 0.20 -17.11
C GLY A 108 20.51 -0.80 -17.69
N ALA A 109 20.27 -1.92 -17.00
CA ALA A 109 19.27 -2.92 -17.41
C ALA A 109 17.85 -2.34 -17.42
N ALA A 110 17.50 -1.52 -16.42
CA ALA A 110 16.21 -0.82 -16.39
C ALA A 110 16.05 0.15 -17.58
N ARG A 111 17.12 0.89 -17.95
CA ARG A 111 17.12 1.76 -19.13
C ARG A 111 16.92 0.97 -20.42
N ARG A 112 17.56 -0.20 -20.56
CA ARG A 112 17.36 -1.08 -21.73
C ARG A 112 15.92 -1.58 -21.83
N ARG A 113 15.35 -2.06 -20.72
CA ARG A 113 13.94 -2.47 -20.69
C ARG A 113 13.01 -1.34 -21.09
N ALA A 114 13.24 -0.13 -20.55
CA ALA A 114 12.47 1.05 -20.90
C ALA A 114 12.59 1.39 -22.39
N TYR A 115 13.80 1.29 -22.95
CA TYR A 115 14.05 1.53 -24.38
C TYR A 115 13.29 0.53 -25.26
N CYS A 116 13.41 -0.77 -25.01
CA CYS A 116 12.72 -1.81 -25.76
C CYS A 116 11.19 -1.65 -25.65
N ALA A 117 10.67 -1.47 -24.44
CA ALA A 117 9.25 -1.29 -24.21
C ALA A 117 8.70 0.00 -24.89
N SER A 118 9.53 1.06 -24.99
CA SER A 118 9.18 2.28 -25.72
C SER A 118 9.05 2.03 -27.22
N LEU A 119 9.95 1.23 -27.80
CA LEU A 119 9.90 0.86 -29.22
C LEU A 119 8.65 0.03 -29.51
N ASP A 120 8.35 -0.96 -28.68
CA ASP A 120 7.15 -1.81 -28.81
C ASP A 120 5.88 -0.96 -28.72
N PHE A 121 5.84 -0.02 -27.75
CA PHE A 121 4.74 0.92 -27.62
C PHE A 121 4.57 1.81 -28.87
N LEU A 122 5.66 2.35 -29.39
CA LEU A 122 5.64 3.18 -30.59
C LEU A 122 5.18 2.39 -31.82
N GLN A 123 5.64 1.14 -32.00
CA GLN A 123 5.19 0.27 -33.08
C GLN A 123 3.67 0.03 -33.02
N ASN A 124 3.14 -0.22 -31.80
CA ASN A 124 1.71 -0.41 -31.60
C ASN A 124 0.94 0.90 -31.87
N ALA A 125 1.44 2.03 -31.39
CA ALA A 125 0.77 3.34 -31.53
C ALA A 125 0.67 3.84 -32.98
N VAL A 126 1.63 3.46 -33.85
CA VAL A 126 1.62 3.83 -35.27
C VAL A 126 0.91 2.82 -36.17
N ASN A 127 0.56 1.64 -35.68
CA ASN A 127 -0.12 0.61 -36.44
C ASN A 127 -1.62 0.95 -36.60
N PRO A 128 -2.14 1.15 -37.82
CA PRO A 128 -3.53 1.56 -38.05
C PRO A 128 -4.58 0.51 -37.61
N LYS A 129 -4.15 -0.72 -37.30
CA LYS A 129 -5.04 -1.82 -36.87
C LYS A 129 -5.14 -1.91 -35.33
N THR A 130 -4.33 -1.15 -34.59
CA THR A 130 -4.32 -1.18 -33.13
C THR A 130 -5.52 -0.42 -32.59
N THR A 131 -6.27 -1.03 -31.71
CA THR A 131 -7.45 -0.41 -31.07
C THR A 131 -7.01 0.48 -29.90
N GLU A 132 -7.91 1.31 -29.38
CA GLU A 132 -7.67 2.12 -28.19
C GLU A 132 -7.36 1.22 -26.96
N GLU A 133 -8.05 0.09 -26.84
CA GLU A 133 -7.79 -0.91 -25.77
C GLU A 133 -6.39 -1.52 -25.87
N ASP A 134 -5.91 -1.80 -27.10
CA ASP A 134 -4.56 -2.31 -27.31
C ASP A 134 -3.50 -1.28 -26.93
N ILE A 135 -3.74 0.01 -27.19
CA ILE A 135 -2.85 1.10 -26.79
C ILE A 135 -2.80 1.22 -25.28
N LEU A 136 -3.95 1.19 -24.60
CA LEU A 136 -4.01 1.25 -23.14
C LEU A 136 -3.32 0.04 -22.49
N SER A 137 -3.55 -1.15 -23.02
CA SER A 137 -2.85 -2.38 -22.59
C SER A 137 -1.32 -2.30 -22.79
N SER A 138 -0.88 -1.66 -23.89
CA SER A 138 0.55 -1.44 -24.14
C SER A 138 1.19 -0.48 -23.14
N ILE A 139 0.46 0.55 -22.67
CA ILE A 139 0.93 1.47 -21.62
C ILE A 139 1.12 0.73 -20.29
N GLU A 140 0.18 -0.14 -19.94
CA GLU A 140 0.30 -0.96 -18.73
C GLU A 140 1.45 -1.96 -18.83
N GLY A 141 1.60 -2.62 -19.98
CA GLY A 141 2.71 -3.50 -20.29
C GLY A 141 4.06 -2.78 -20.20
N PHE A 142 4.15 -1.56 -20.72
CA PHE A 142 5.32 -0.69 -20.59
C PHE A 142 5.69 -0.46 -19.12
N SER A 143 4.72 -0.07 -18.28
CA SER A 143 4.97 0.18 -16.85
C SER A 143 5.53 -1.07 -16.15
N ARG A 144 4.94 -2.25 -16.40
CA ARG A 144 5.40 -3.52 -15.84
C ARG A 144 6.81 -3.89 -16.31
N THR A 145 7.10 -3.71 -17.59
CA THR A 145 8.40 -4.02 -18.18
C THR A 145 9.50 -3.12 -17.63
N VAL A 146 9.22 -1.84 -17.42
CA VAL A 146 10.18 -0.87 -16.85
C VAL A 146 10.44 -1.12 -15.37
N GLU A 147 9.38 -1.44 -14.61
CA GLU A 147 9.51 -1.77 -13.19
C GLU A 147 10.35 -3.03 -12.98
N GLY A 148 10.36 -3.94 -13.96
CA GLY A 148 10.98 -5.26 -13.86
C GLY A 148 10.25 -6.14 -12.84
N GLU A 149 10.50 -7.42 -12.88
CA GLU A 149 10.23 -8.26 -11.73
C GLU A 149 11.11 -7.72 -10.59
N ALA A 150 10.47 -7.23 -9.52
CA ALA A 150 11.20 -6.92 -8.30
C ALA A 150 12.01 -8.19 -7.98
N PRO A 151 13.32 -8.09 -7.67
CA PRO A 151 14.09 -9.27 -7.31
C PRO A 151 13.25 -10.02 -6.27
N LEU A 152 13.00 -11.29 -6.48
CA LEU A 152 12.42 -12.17 -5.48
C LEU A 152 13.19 -11.87 -4.21
N LEU A 153 12.52 -11.25 -3.23
CA LEU A 153 13.15 -10.89 -1.97
C LEU A 153 13.75 -12.18 -1.43
N SER A 154 15.05 -12.34 -1.64
CA SER A 154 15.79 -13.42 -1.07
C SER A 154 15.63 -13.33 0.45
N GLU A 155 15.67 -14.46 1.08
CA GLU A 155 15.61 -14.62 2.52
C GLU A 155 16.59 -13.63 3.18
N ILE A 156 16.05 -12.76 4.02
CA ILE A 156 16.86 -11.80 4.77
C ILE A 156 17.46 -12.54 5.97
N LYS A 157 18.77 -12.50 6.12
CA LYS A 157 19.44 -13.04 7.32
C LYS A 157 18.88 -12.36 8.58
N LEU A 158 18.61 -13.13 9.63
CA LEU A 158 18.09 -12.59 10.90
C LEU A 158 18.88 -11.37 11.39
N ALA A 159 20.20 -11.39 11.26
CA ALA A 159 21.07 -10.26 11.64
C ALA A 159 20.74 -8.98 10.88
N GLN A 160 20.43 -9.08 9.58
CA GLN A 160 20.00 -7.93 8.76
C GLN A 160 18.63 -7.45 9.21
N GLY A 161 17.67 -8.35 9.44
CA GLY A 161 16.36 -7.98 9.98
C GLY A 161 16.42 -7.29 11.34
N ILE A 162 17.30 -7.74 12.24
CA ILE A 162 17.55 -7.09 13.55
C ILE A 162 18.12 -5.68 13.35
N LYS A 163 19.04 -5.48 12.38
CA LYS A 163 19.61 -4.17 12.06
C LYS A 163 18.51 -3.20 11.59
N GLU A 164 17.63 -3.64 10.70
CA GLU A 164 16.49 -2.83 10.23
C GLU A 164 15.54 -2.44 11.38
N VAL A 165 15.25 -3.39 12.29
CA VAL A 165 14.44 -3.10 13.50
C VAL A 165 15.13 -2.07 14.39
N LYS A 166 16.45 -2.13 14.55
CA LYS A 166 17.22 -1.15 15.33
C LYS A 166 17.17 0.24 14.68
N GLU A 167 17.37 0.32 13.38
CA GLU A 167 17.30 1.59 12.63
C GLU A 167 15.90 2.21 12.73
N GLU A 168 14.85 1.39 12.61
CA GLU A 168 13.47 1.86 12.79
C GLU A 168 13.19 2.32 14.22
N ALA A 169 13.70 1.62 15.24
CA ALA A 169 13.58 2.05 16.64
C ALA A 169 14.25 3.40 16.87
N GLN A 170 15.46 3.62 16.35
CA GLN A 170 16.16 4.91 16.41
C GLN A 170 15.39 6.03 15.69
N ARG A 171 14.80 5.72 14.55
CA ARG A 171 13.94 6.64 13.81
C ARG A 171 12.68 7.02 14.62
N ILE A 172 12.04 6.06 15.25
CA ILE A 172 10.88 6.31 16.13
C ILE A 172 11.26 7.23 17.29
N GLU A 173 12.41 6.98 17.90
CA GLU A 173 12.93 7.78 19.02
C GLU A 173 13.19 9.23 18.60
N SER A 174 13.89 9.45 17.48
CA SER A 174 14.15 10.78 16.95
C SER A 174 12.87 11.54 16.57
N LEU A 175 11.88 10.86 16.01
CA LEU A 175 10.57 11.46 15.70
C LEU A 175 9.81 11.83 16.98
N LYS A 176 9.88 11.01 18.02
CA LYS A 176 9.26 11.31 19.32
C LYS A 176 9.84 12.54 19.97
N GLU A 177 11.16 12.75 19.90
CA GLU A 177 11.83 13.99 20.37
C GLU A 177 11.33 15.23 19.64
N GLN A 178 10.96 15.09 18.37
CA GLN A 178 10.35 16.15 17.55
C GLN A 178 8.82 16.29 17.75
N GLY A 179 8.21 15.53 18.68
CA GLY A 179 6.78 15.48 18.87
C GLY A 179 5.99 14.82 17.72
N LYS A 180 6.68 14.07 16.86
CA LYS A 180 6.11 13.38 15.70
C LYS A 180 5.98 11.88 15.95
N THR A 181 5.15 11.22 15.16
CA THR A 181 4.99 9.76 15.15
C THR A 181 4.98 9.23 13.72
N ILE A 182 5.44 8.00 13.55
CA ILE A 182 5.33 7.28 12.27
C ILE A 182 3.92 6.70 12.06
N ARG A 183 3.12 6.65 13.11
CA ARG A 183 1.74 6.15 13.03
C ARG A 183 0.81 7.27 12.64
N ILE A 184 -0.24 6.93 11.93
CA ILE A 184 -1.24 7.88 11.47
C ILE A 184 -2.47 7.78 12.36
N SER A 185 -2.77 8.87 13.07
CA SER A 185 -3.94 8.96 13.95
C SER A 185 -5.23 8.72 13.17
N THR A 186 -6.14 7.97 13.76
CA THR A 186 -7.49 7.74 13.25
C THR A 186 -8.43 8.92 13.50
N GLY A 187 -8.08 9.79 14.45
CA GLY A 187 -8.93 10.88 14.95
C GLY A 187 -9.91 10.45 16.03
N PHE A 188 -9.80 9.20 16.50
CA PHE A 188 -10.52 8.65 17.63
C PHE A 188 -9.50 8.21 18.69
N ASN A 189 -9.47 8.88 19.84
CA ASN A 189 -8.42 8.70 20.85
C ASN A 189 -8.38 7.27 21.39
N TYR A 190 -9.55 6.71 21.71
CA TYR A 190 -9.65 5.34 22.21
C TYR A 190 -9.16 4.32 21.18
N LEU A 191 -9.53 4.50 19.91
CA LEU A 191 -9.06 3.63 18.83
C LEU A 191 -7.55 3.80 18.63
N ASP A 192 -7.04 5.02 18.68
CA ASP A 192 -5.60 5.30 18.58
C ASP A 192 -4.81 4.63 19.72
N ASP A 193 -5.33 4.65 20.95
CA ASP A 193 -4.71 3.96 22.08
C ASP A 193 -4.75 2.43 21.91
N CYS A 194 -5.85 1.87 21.42
CA CYS A 194 -5.95 0.44 21.08
C CYS A 194 -4.97 0.02 19.98
N LEU A 195 -4.66 0.93 19.07
CA LEU A 195 -3.74 0.72 17.95
C LEU A 195 -2.31 1.21 18.23
N ASN A 196 -1.96 1.51 19.49
CA ASN A 196 -0.67 2.10 19.86
C ASN A 196 -0.35 3.40 19.11
N LYS A 197 -1.25 4.38 19.16
CA LYS A 197 -1.16 5.71 18.54
C LYS A 197 -1.54 5.77 17.06
N GLY A 198 -2.34 4.81 16.58
CA GLY A 198 -2.93 4.88 15.24
C GLY A 198 -2.45 3.81 14.25
N PHE A 199 -2.75 3.99 12.98
CA PHE A 199 -2.43 3.04 11.92
C PHE A 199 -0.92 2.94 11.67
N LYS A 200 -0.41 1.71 11.56
CA LYS A 200 0.99 1.43 11.27
C LYS A 200 1.22 1.36 9.75
N PRO A 201 2.35 1.86 9.23
CA PRO A 201 2.76 1.61 7.85
C PRO A 201 2.71 0.12 7.48
N GLY A 202 2.26 -0.18 6.28
CA GLY A 202 2.16 -1.56 5.76
C GLY A 202 0.96 -2.38 6.25
N GLN A 203 0.02 -1.76 6.98
CA GLN A 203 -1.22 -2.43 7.42
C GLN A 203 -2.31 -2.35 6.36
N LEU A 204 -3.09 -3.43 6.24
CA LEU A 204 -4.42 -3.42 5.63
C LEU A 204 -5.47 -3.34 6.73
N ILE A 205 -6.24 -2.27 6.72
CA ILE A 205 -7.30 -1.99 7.68
C ILE A 205 -8.64 -2.15 6.98
N VAL A 206 -9.57 -2.87 7.58
CA VAL A 206 -10.94 -3.00 7.08
C VAL A 206 -11.90 -2.22 7.96
N LEU A 207 -12.65 -1.29 7.35
CA LEU A 207 -13.76 -0.58 7.99
C LEU A 207 -15.06 -1.11 7.41
N ALA A 208 -15.81 -1.86 8.20
CA ALA A 208 -17.02 -2.54 7.75
C ALA A 208 -18.27 -1.96 8.42
N ALA A 209 -19.32 -1.82 7.62
CA ALA A 209 -20.63 -1.41 8.11
C ALA A 209 -21.74 -1.91 7.18
N ARG A 210 -22.98 -1.89 7.67
CA ARG A 210 -24.16 -1.97 6.80
C ARG A 210 -24.34 -0.69 5.97
N PRO A 211 -25.07 -0.74 4.87
CA PRO A 211 -25.44 0.46 4.12
C PRO A 211 -26.04 1.54 5.03
N SER A 212 -25.72 2.78 4.75
CA SER A 212 -26.28 3.96 5.45
C SER A 212 -25.97 4.10 6.95
N VAL A 213 -25.01 3.33 7.50
CA VAL A 213 -24.57 3.44 8.89
C VAL A 213 -23.56 4.59 9.13
N GLY A 214 -23.02 5.17 8.05
CA GLY A 214 -22.05 6.26 8.16
C GLY A 214 -20.58 5.85 7.91
N LYS A 215 -20.35 4.70 7.28
CA LYS A 215 -19.02 4.20 6.93
C LYS A 215 -18.15 5.24 6.24
N THR A 216 -18.66 5.87 5.16
CA THR A 216 -17.98 6.93 4.40
C THR A 216 -17.73 8.17 5.25
N ALA A 217 -18.65 8.55 6.16
CA ALA A 217 -18.45 9.70 7.05
C ALA A 217 -17.32 9.45 8.06
N VAL A 218 -17.23 8.24 8.64
CA VAL A 218 -16.11 7.84 9.51
C VAL A 218 -14.78 7.84 8.72
N MET A 219 -14.77 7.31 7.50
CA MET A 219 -13.62 7.36 6.61
C MET A 219 -13.15 8.78 6.35
N LEU A 220 -14.06 9.69 5.98
CA LEU A 220 -13.74 11.09 5.69
C LEU A 220 -13.19 11.81 6.94
N GLN A 221 -13.70 11.50 8.12
CA GLN A 221 -13.17 12.03 9.37
C GLN A 221 -11.75 11.55 9.65
N MET A 222 -11.47 10.25 9.47
CA MET A 222 -10.12 9.71 9.57
C MET A 222 -9.17 10.36 8.54
N ALA A 223 -9.61 10.50 7.29
CA ALA A 223 -8.86 11.15 6.23
C ALA A 223 -8.54 12.61 6.54
N LYS A 224 -9.51 13.36 7.04
CA LYS A 224 -9.34 14.77 7.47
C LYS A 224 -8.34 14.88 8.61
N THR A 225 -8.41 13.99 9.60
CA THR A 225 -7.46 13.97 10.72
C THR A 225 -6.04 13.65 10.26
N ALA A 226 -5.87 12.64 9.40
CA ALA A 226 -4.57 12.32 8.83
C ALA A 226 -3.97 13.50 8.06
N ALA A 227 -4.77 14.15 7.22
CA ALA A 227 -4.35 15.30 6.43
C ALA A 227 -3.97 16.52 7.28
N ARG A 228 -4.69 16.80 8.37
CA ARG A 228 -4.34 17.86 9.35
C ARG A 228 -3.02 17.61 10.06
N SER A 229 -2.57 16.37 10.13
CA SER A 229 -1.29 15.96 10.72
C SER A 229 -0.18 15.81 9.66
N ASP A 230 -0.25 16.55 8.55
CA ASP A 230 0.71 16.56 7.44
C ASP A 230 0.94 15.16 6.82
N ASN A 231 -0.06 14.29 6.86
CA ASN A 231 -0.02 13.03 6.14
C ASN A 231 -0.89 13.13 4.88
N PRO A 232 -0.29 13.23 3.67
CA PRO A 232 -1.05 13.25 2.44
C PRO A 232 -1.93 12.01 2.27
N VAL A 233 -3.19 12.24 1.91
CA VAL A 233 -4.23 11.23 1.82
C VAL A 233 -4.67 11.06 0.37
N ILE A 234 -4.85 9.82 -0.08
CA ILE A 234 -5.57 9.54 -1.32
C ILE A 234 -6.85 8.77 -1.03
N LEU A 235 -7.95 9.24 -1.61
CA LEU A 235 -9.27 8.60 -1.53
C LEU A 235 -9.61 8.01 -2.90
N PHE A 236 -9.82 6.70 -2.99
CA PHE A 236 -10.43 6.06 -4.14
C PHE A 236 -11.90 5.85 -3.84
N SER A 237 -12.76 6.57 -4.57
CA SER A 237 -14.20 6.49 -4.41
C SER A 237 -14.82 5.82 -5.63
N LEU A 238 -15.33 4.61 -5.44
CA LEU A 238 -15.98 3.85 -6.51
C LEU A 238 -17.51 4.03 -6.50
N GLU A 239 -18.06 4.53 -5.38
CA GLU A 239 -19.50 4.72 -5.18
C GLU A 239 -19.93 6.17 -5.40
N MET A 240 -19.12 7.14 -4.90
CA MET A 240 -19.49 8.56 -4.89
C MET A 240 -18.54 9.38 -5.75
N THR A 241 -19.08 10.44 -6.34
CA THR A 241 -18.29 11.41 -7.12
C THR A 241 -17.46 12.34 -6.21
N CYS A 242 -16.41 12.95 -6.78
CA CYS A 242 -15.58 13.91 -6.06
C CYS A 242 -16.39 15.08 -5.46
N PRO A 243 -17.34 15.74 -6.19
CA PRO A 243 -18.19 16.76 -5.60
C PRO A 243 -19.01 16.31 -4.39
N GLU A 244 -19.59 15.09 -4.45
CA GLU A 244 -20.37 14.55 -3.31
C GLU A 244 -19.51 14.31 -2.07
N LEU A 245 -18.26 13.85 -2.24
CA LEU A 245 -17.32 13.70 -1.13
C LEU A 245 -16.88 15.05 -0.57
N CYS A 246 -16.63 16.05 -1.44
CA CYS A 246 -16.30 17.40 -1.03
C CYS A 246 -17.47 18.05 -0.25
N GLU A 247 -18.71 17.85 -0.69
CA GLU A 247 -19.90 18.31 0.01
C GLU A 247 -19.99 17.71 1.43
N ARG A 248 -19.78 16.38 1.56
CA ARG A 248 -19.74 15.73 2.88
C ARG A 248 -18.61 16.26 3.77
N LEU A 249 -17.44 16.52 3.19
CA LEU A 249 -16.34 17.15 3.94
C LEU A 249 -16.72 18.55 4.42
N LEU A 250 -17.36 19.38 3.59
CA LEU A 250 -17.86 20.70 3.98
C LEU A 250 -18.86 20.59 5.15
N PHE A 251 -19.84 19.69 5.04
CA PHE A 251 -20.82 19.48 6.14
C PHE A 251 -20.15 18.96 7.42
N SER A 252 -19.08 18.19 7.29
CA SER A 252 -18.33 17.67 8.44
C SER A 252 -17.59 18.74 9.26
N THR A 253 -17.47 19.97 8.74
CA THR A 253 -16.94 21.11 9.53
C THR A 253 -17.94 21.62 10.56
N GLY A 254 -19.22 21.27 10.40
CA GLY A 254 -20.32 21.78 11.21
C GLY A 254 -20.72 23.23 10.92
N LYS A 255 -20.03 23.89 9.98
CA LYS A 255 -20.30 25.29 9.61
C LYS A 255 -21.38 25.39 8.53
N VAL A 256 -21.39 24.46 7.58
CA VAL A 256 -22.34 24.43 6.47
C VAL A 256 -23.49 23.47 6.76
N SER A 257 -24.71 23.95 6.64
CA SER A 257 -25.92 23.13 6.83
C SER A 257 -26.34 22.50 5.51
N PRO A 258 -26.40 21.15 5.41
CA PRO A 258 -26.88 20.47 4.19
C PRO A 258 -28.32 20.85 3.86
N PHE A 259 -29.18 21.02 4.88
CA PHE A 259 -30.59 21.38 4.70
C PHE A 259 -30.74 22.78 4.10
N LYS A 260 -30.03 23.79 4.63
CA LYS A 260 -30.06 25.17 4.10
C LYS A 260 -29.52 25.20 2.69
N MET A 261 -28.41 24.51 2.43
CA MET A 261 -27.80 24.45 1.10
C MET A 261 -28.76 23.81 0.07
N ALA A 262 -29.43 22.74 0.41
CA ALA A 262 -30.41 22.08 -0.47
C ALA A 262 -31.62 22.97 -0.78
N ASN A 263 -32.00 23.86 0.14
CA ASN A 263 -33.10 24.84 -0.05
C ASN A 263 -32.66 26.13 -0.76
N GLY A 264 -31.39 26.24 -1.18
CA GLY A 264 -30.86 27.47 -1.78
C GLY A 264 -30.50 28.57 -0.79
N GLU A 265 -30.55 28.30 0.51
CA GLU A 265 -30.24 29.23 1.59
C GLU A 265 -28.77 29.12 2.00
N VAL A 266 -27.85 29.47 1.09
CA VAL A 266 -26.41 29.29 1.32
C VAL A 266 -25.87 30.40 2.18
N GLU A 267 -25.36 30.06 3.37
CA GLU A 267 -24.60 30.96 4.24
C GLU A 267 -23.18 31.11 3.76
N TRP A 268 -22.94 31.98 2.78
CA TRP A 268 -21.68 32.13 2.08
C TRP A 268 -20.47 32.38 3.00
N GLN A 269 -20.63 33.08 4.10
CA GLN A 269 -19.54 33.31 5.05
C GLN A 269 -19.13 32.00 5.73
N ALA A 270 -20.09 31.22 6.20
CA ALA A 270 -19.84 29.91 6.81
C ALA A 270 -19.24 28.92 5.79
N PHE A 271 -19.67 29.01 4.53
CA PHE A 271 -19.09 28.22 3.44
C PHE A 271 -17.61 28.56 3.20
N LEU A 272 -17.27 29.86 3.09
CA LEU A 272 -15.89 30.33 2.92
C LEU A 272 -14.99 29.95 4.11
N GLU A 273 -15.50 30.00 5.34
CA GLU A 273 -14.76 29.54 6.51
C GLU A 273 -14.49 28.04 6.46
N ALA A 274 -15.45 27.22 6.03
CA ALA A 274 -15.28 25.78 5.85
C ALA A 274 -14.29 25.47 4.70
N GLU A 275 -14.38 26.21 3.59
CA GLU A 275 -13.44 26.11 2.48
C GLU A 275 -12.01 26.43 2.92
N ASN A 276 -11.81 27.53 3.64
CA ASN A 276 -10.48 27.93 4.14
C ASN A 276 -9.88 26.89 5.09
N GLU A 277 -10.70 26.16 5.84
CA GLU A 277 -10.26 25.06 6.69
C GLU A 277 -9.84 23.83 5.90
N LEU A 278 -10.58 23.48 4.83
CA LEU A 278 -10.39 22.23 4.09
C LEU A 278 -9.40 22.37 2.93
N ARG A 279 -9.38 23.53 2.28
CA ARG A 279 -8.57 23.78 1.06
C ARG A 279 -7.07 23.50 1.21
N PRO A 280 -6.41 23.81 2.35
CA PRO A 280 -4.97 23.51 2.51
C PRO A 280 -4.68 22.04 2.78
N LEU A 281 -5.68 21.21 3.05
CA LEU A 281 -5.46 19.81 3.41
C LEU A 281 -4.97 18.98 2.21
N PRO A 282 -3.90 18.19 2.35
CA PRO A 282 -3.35 17.37 1.28
C PRO A 282 -4.20 16.10 1.06
N ILE A 283 -5.46 16.29 0.65
CA ILE A 283 -6.40 15.21 0.32
C ILE A 283 -6.58 15.16 -1.19
N PHE A 284 -6.30 14.02 -1.80
CA PHE A 284 -6.44 13.76 -3.23
C PHE A 284 -7.57 12.76 -3.44
N ILE A 285 -8.54 13.07 -4.30
CA ILE A 285 -9.70 12.23 -4.58
C ILE A 285 -9.61 11.67 -5.99
N ASN A 286 -9.83 10.37 -6.13
CA ASN A 286 -9.96 9.66 -7.39
C ASN A 286 -11.31 8.94 -7.41
N ASP A 287 -12.22 9.36 -8.29
CA ASP A 287 -13.58 8.82 -8.41
C ASP A 287 -13.84 8.09 -9.75
N PHE A 288 -12.76 7.86 -10.54
CA PHE A 288 -12.87 7.23 -11.86
C PHE A 288 -12.16 5.89 -12.00
N SER A 289 -11.19 5.55 -11.16
CA SER A 289 -10.56 4.22 -11.17
C SER A 289 -11.55 3.15 -10.70
N ARG A 290 -11.64 2.07 -11.48
CA ARG A 290 -12.58 0.96 -11.19
C ARG A 290 -11.86 -0.37 -11.00
N SER A 291 -10.71 -0.57 -11.65
CA SER A 291 -9.95 -1.81 -11.56
C SER A 291 -8.89 -1.76 -10.45
N LEU A 292 -8.56 -2.94 -9.93
CA LEU A 292 -7.49 -3.07 -8.93
C LEU A 292 -6.15 -2.57 -9.47
N ASP A 293 -5.83 -2.87 -10.73
CA ASP A 293 -4.57 -2.48 -11.37
C ASP A 293 -4.43 -0.96 -11.49
N GLU A 294 -5.52 -0.27 -11.89
CA GLU A 294 -5.53 1.20 -11.91
C GLU A 294 -5.30 1.80 -10.53
N ILE A 295 -5.99 1.26 -9.49
CA ILE A 295 -5.84 1.71 -8.11
C ILE A 295 -4.38 1.51 -7.66
N VAL A 296 -3.81 0.33 -7.88
CA VAL A 296 -2.42 0.01 -7.49
C VAL A 296 -1.41 0.88 -8.22
N SER A 297 -1.57 1.06 -9.52
CA SER A 297 -0.69 1.91 -10.35
C SER A 297 -0.68 3.36 -9.87
N ARG A 298 -1.88 3.96 -9.69
CA ARG A 298 -2.03 5.34 -9.21
C ARG A 298 -1.52 5.52 -7.79
N LEU A 299 -1.81 4.55 -6.90
CA LEU A 299 -1.33 4.56 -5.52
C LEU A 299 0.21 4.50 -5.47
N THR A 300 0.82 3.60 -6.24
CA THR A 300 2.28 3.48 -6.36
C THR A 300 2.91 4.79 -6.82
N ARG A 301 2.32 5.42 -7.85
CA ARG A 301 2.77 6.72 -8.35
C ARG A 301 2.63 7.83 -7.30
N ALA A 302 1.49 7.89 -6.61
CA ALA A 302 1.23 8.91 -5.59
C ALA A 302 2.21 8.81 -4.41
N VAL A 303 2.51 7.58 -3.95
CA VAL A 303 3.50 7.35 -2.89
C VAL A 303 4.91 7.77 -3.32
N LYS A 304 5.34 7.38 -4.53
CA LYS A 304 6.65 7.80 -5.10
C LYS A 304 6.78 9.33 -5.22
N GLN A 305 5.67 10.03 -5.43
CA GLN A 305 5.62 11.50 -5.52
C GLN A 305 5.46 12.19 -4.15
N GLY A 306 5.42 11.46 -3.05
CA GLY A 306 5.18 12.01 -1.71
C GLY A 306 3.75 12.53 -1.48
N ARG A 307 2.81 12.18 -2.38
CA ARG A 307 1.41 12.62 -2.34
C ARG A 307 0.49 11.65 -1.61
N CYS A 308 1.01 10.59 -1.02
CA CYS A 308 0.24 9.61 -0.28
C CYS A 308 1.06 8.99 0.85
N LYS A 309 0.57 9.11 2.08
CA LYS A 309 1.03 8.37 3.26
C LYS A 309 -0.02 7.41 3.81
N ILE A 310 -1.28 7.61 3.44
CA ILE A 310 -2.39 6.72 3.76
C ILE A 310 -3.40 6.73 2.60
N ALA A 311 -3.94 5.57 2.27
CA ALA A 311 -4.96 5.42 1.25
C ALA A 311 -6.27 4.90 1.84
N PHE A 312 -7.40 5.39 1.30
CA PHE A 312 -8.73 4.89 1.60
C PHE A 312 -9.41 4.46 0.30
N ILE A 313 -10.12 3.32 0.32
CA ILE A 313 -10.80 2.74 -0.84
C ILE A 313 -12.25 2.45 -0.47
N ASP A 314 -13.20 3.17 -1.07
CA ASP A 314 -14.65 3.03 -0.83
C ASP A 314 -15.35 2.56 -2.10
N TYR A 315 -15.79 1.32 -2.23
CA TYR A 315 -15.69 0.17 -1.33
C TYR A 315 -15.32 -1.11 -2.12
N LEU A 316 -14.85 -2.12 -1.42
CA LEU A 316 -14.34 -3.39 -1.95
C LEU A 316 -15.24 -4.04 -3.01
N GLY A 317 -16.56 -4.05 -2.79
CA GLY A 317 -17.51 -4.74 -3.67
C GLY A 317 -17.71 -4.14 -5.06
N LEU A 318 -17.11 -2.96 -5.33
CA LEU A 318 -17.15 -2.29 -6.64
C LEU A 318 -15.82 -2.39 -7.41
N ILE A 319 -14.77 -2.93 -6.79
CA ILE A 319 -13.48 -3.11 -7.46
C ILE A 319 -13.62 -4.24 -8.49
N GLN A 320 -13.22 -3.96 -9.73
CA GLN A 320 -13.22 -4.92 -10.83
C GLN A 320 -11.84 -5.59 -10.93
N ASP A 321 -11.80 -6.90 -11.08
CA ASP A 321 -10.61 -7.65 -11.48
C ASP A 321 -10.68 -7.91 -12.99
N THR A 322 -9.98 -7.09 -13.77
CA THR A 322 -9.98 -7.14 -15.23
C THR A 322 -9.06 -8.23 -15.79
N LEU A 323 -8.10 -8.73 -15.01
CA LEU A 323 -7.05 -9.62 -15.50
C LEU A 323 -7.40 -11.11 -15.47
N ASN A 324 -8.45 -11.51 -14.77
CA ASN A 324 -8.82 -12.91 -14.63
C ASN A 324 -10.32 -13.15 -14.81
N PRO A 325 -10.84 -13.15 -16.06
CA PRO A 325 -12.25 -13.42 -16.36
C PRO A 325 -12.69 -14.85 -16.00
N GLY A 326 -11.79 -15.72 -15.54
CA GLY A 326 -12.06 -17.10 -15.12
C GLY A 326 -12.52 -17.30 -13.68
N TYR A 327 -12.51 -16.25 -12.84
CA TYR A 327 -13.08 -16.35 -11.49
C TYR A 327 -14.60 -16.28 -11.53
N ASN A 328 -15.24 -17.44 -11.45
CA ASN A 328 -16.70 -17.54 -11.47
C ASN A 328 -17.38 -17.25 -10.12
N LYS A 329 -16.61 -17.04 -9.03
CA LYS A 329 -17.16 -16.89 -7.68
C LYS A 329 -16.63 -15.61 -7.03
N LEU A 330 -17.55 -14.77 -6.56
CA LEU A 330 -17.27 -13.46 -5.94
C LEU A 330 -16.25 -13.53 -4.81
N TYR A 331 -16.27 -14.60 -3.98
CA TYR A 331 -15.32 -14.77 -2.89
C TYR A 331 -13.86 -14.90 -3.37
N GLN A 332 -13.60 -15.47 -4.56
CA GLN A 332 -12.25 -15.60 -5.12
C GLN A 332 -11.71 -14.25 -5.57
N ILE A 333 -12.56 -13.41 -6.16
CA ILE A 333 -12.22 -12.05 -6.55
C ILE A 333 -11.89 -11.23 -5.32
N ILE A 334 -12.70 -11.29 -4.27
CA ILE A 334 -12.47 -10.59 -3.01
C ILE A 334 -11.17 -11.06 -2.37
N ALA A 335 -10.90 -12.37 -2.32
CA ALA A 335 -9.67 -12.92 -1.78
C ALA A 335 -8.43 -12.40 -2.50
N LYS A 336 -8.48 -12.35 -3.83
CA LYS A 336 -7.38 -11.79 -4.62
C LYS A 336 -7.18 -10.31 -4.33
N ILE A 337 -8.26 -9.50 -4.37
CA ILE A 337 -8.18 -8.06 -4.12
C ILE A 337 -7.59 -7.77 -2.73
N THR A 338 -8.02 -8.46 -1.69
CA THR A 338 -7.52 -8.23 -0.33
C THR A 338 -6.06 -8.66 -0.17
N GLY A 339 -5.68 -9.81 -0.76
CA GLY A 339 -4.30 -10.28 -0.79
C GLY A 339 -3.36 -9.31 -1.51
N ASP A 340 -3.76 -8.85 -2.69
CA ASP A 340 -2.98 -7.90 -3.50
C ASP A 340 -2.86 -6.54 -2.79
N LEU A 341 -3.95 -6.00 -2.22
CA LEU A 341 -3.91 -4.75 -1.45
C LEU A 341 -3.03 -4.88 -0.19
N LYS A 342 -3.04 -6.04 0.47
CA LYS A 342 -2.13 -6.30 1.59
C LYS A 342 -0.66 -6.33 1.15
N ALA A 343 -0.35 -6.98 0.03
CA ALA A 343 0.99 -6.99 -0.54
C ALA A 343 1.45 -5.58 -0.93
N VAL A 344 0.56 -4.79 -1.54
CA VAL A 344 0.81 -3.38 -1.92
C VAL A 344 1.05 -2.51 -0.68
N ALA A 345 0.23 -2.63 0.38
CA ALA A 345 0.43 -1.90 1.63
C ALA A 345 1.82 -2.15 2.21
N LYS A 346 2.25 -3.43 2.28
CA LYS A 346 3.59 -3.82 2.74
C LYS A 346 4.69 -3.26 1.85
N ARG A 347 4.56 -3.40 0.52
CA ARG A 347 5.57 -2.95 -0.46
C ARG A 347 5.74 -1.43 -0.44
N LEU A 348 4.65 -0.68 -0.34
CA LEU A 348 4.68 0.79 -0.34
C LEU A 348 4.94 1.39 1.05
N GLY A 349 4.88 0.59 2.11
CA GLY A 349 5.08 1.05 3.48
C GLY A 349 4.02 2.06 3.94
N ILE A 350 2.77 1.94 3.49
CA ILE A 350 1.66 2.81 3.88
C ILE A 350 0.48 1.99 4.40
N PRO A 351 -0.34 2.51 5.33
CA PRO A 351 -1.61 1.89 5.66
C PRO A 351 -2.63 2.10 4.54
N ILE A 352 -3.41 1.05 4.25
CA ILE A 352 -4.55 1.08 3.33
C ILE A 352 -5.82 0.76 4.14
N VAL A 353 -6.78 1.66 4.11
CA VAL A 353 -8.10 1.47 4.74
C VAL A 353 -9.10 1.10 3.65
N LEU A 354 -9.59 -0.13 3.70
CA LEU A 354 -10.54 -0.69 2.75
C LEU A 354 -11.93 -0.74 3.37
N LEU A 355 -12.89 -0.10 2.73
CA LEU A 355 -14.27 -0.11 3.18
C LEU A 355 -14.99 -1.36 2.66
N CYS A 356 -15.71 -2.03 3.56
CA CYS A 356 -16.46 -3.24 3.25
C CYS A 356 -17.91 -3.15 3.71
N GLN A 357 -18.76 -3.97 3.11
CA GLN A 357 -20.17 -4.06 3.47
C GLN A 357 -20.44 -5.32 4.29
N LEU A 358 -21.19 -5.21 5.39
CA LEU A 358 -21.63 -6.35 6.19
C LEU A 358 -22.82 -7.06 5.56
N ASN A 359 -22.93 -8.39 5.80
CA ASN A 359 -24.08 -9.19 5.41
C ASN A 359 -25.36 -8.72 6.10
N ARG A 360 -26.52 -9.04 5.47
CA ARG A 360 -27.84 -8.61 5.98
C ARG A 360 -28.29 -9.44 7.18
N ASP A 361 -27.75 -10.62 7.40
CA ASP A 361 -28.22 -11.58 8.42
C ASP A 361 -27.94 -11.11 9.85
N GLN A 362 -26.84 -10.41 10.09
CA GLN A 362 -26.50 -9.82 11.40
C GLN A 362 -27.64 -8.95 12.00
N ALA A 363 -28.35 -8.21 11.14
CA ALA A 363 -29.45 -7.35 11.61
C ALA A 363 -30.69 -8.13 12.08
N ARG A 364 -30.93 -9.32 11.53
CA ARG A 364 -32.03 -10.19 11.93
C ARG A 364 -31.81 -10.76 13.32
N GLU A 365 -30.53 -11.01 13.67
CA GLU A 365 -30.13 -11.65 14.92
C GLU A 365 -29.94 -10.68 16.08
N LYS A 366 -30.00 -9.34 15.85
CA LYS A 366 -29.88 -8.26 16.87
C LYS A 366 -28.64 -8.42 17.77
N ARG A 367 -27.55 -8.95 17.24
CA ARG A 367 -26.27 -9.13 17.95
C ARG A 367 -25.20 -8.15 17.44
N ALA A 368 -24.14 -8.01 18.20
CA ALA A 368 -22.95 -7.28 17.75
C ALA A 368 -22.33 -7.95 16.51
N PRO A 369 -21.78 -7.19 15.56
CA PRO A 369 -21.17 -7.74 14.36
C PRO A 369 -19.92 -8.55 14.69
N GLU A 370 -19.75 -9.69 14.02
CA GLU A 370 -18.60 -10.59 14.14
C GLU A 370 -17.86 -10.72 12.80
N LEU A 371 -16.63 -11.26 12.81
CA LEU A 371 -15.81 -11.36 11.60
C LEU A 371 -16.49 -12.14 10.47
N PHE A 372 -17.26 -13.16 10.78
CA PHE A 372 -18.02 -13.94 9.79
C PHE A 372 -19.19 -13.16 9.13
N ASP A 373 -19.56 -11.98 9.66
CA ASP A 373 -20.56 -11.09 9.04
C ASP A 373 -19.98 -10.27 7.88
N LEU A 374 -18.67 -10.26 7.70
CA LEU A 374 -18.07 -9.72 6.48
C LEU A 374 -18.52 -10.57 5.30
N ARG A 375 -19.03 -9.93 4.27
CA ARG A 375 -19.44 -10.62 3.05
C ARG A 375 -18.25 -11.34 2.43
N ASP A 376 -18.36 -12.65 2.18
CA ASP A 376 -17.28 -13.49 1.64
C ASP A 376 -16.01 -13.54 2.52
N SER A 377 -16.17 -13.67 3.81
CA SER A 377 -15.33 -13.25 4.93
C SER A 377 -13.98 -13.94 5.13
N GLY A 378 -13.78 -15.17 4.68
CA GLY A 378 -12.58 -15.95 5.07
C GLY A 378 -11.26 -15.29 4.68
N SER A 379 -11.17 -14.71 3.49
CA SER A 379 -9.96 -14.04 2.98
C SER A 379 -9.76 -12.66 3.61
N ILE A 380 -10.82 -11.87 3.74
CA ILE A 380 -10.76 -10.55 4.39
C ILE A 380 -10.25 -10.70 5.82
N GLU A 381 -10.79 -11.71 6.54
CA GLU A 381 -10.34 -12.01 7.89
C GLU A 381 -8.85 -12.40 7.93
N GLN A 382 -8.36 -13.18 6.97
CA GLN A 382 -6.95 -13.60 6.93
C GLN A 382 -6.00 -12.44 6.61
N ASP A 383 -6.31 -11.63 5.60
CA ASP A 383 -5.43 -10.61 5.04
C ASP A 383 -5.37 -9.32 5.87
N ALA A 384 -6.51 -8.89 6.44
CA ALA A 384 -6.57 -7.68 7.24
C ALA A 384 -5.73 -7.76 8.52
N ASP A 385 -5.03 -6.69 8.86
CA ASP A 385 -4.34 -6.57 10.16
C ASP A 385 -5.25 -6.01 11.25
N VAL A 386 -6.17 -5.14 10.84
CA VAL A 386 -7.14 -4.48 11.72
C VAL A 386 -8.52 -4.56 11.07
N VAL A 387 -9.54 -4.90 11.85
CA VAL A 387 -10.94 -4.90 11.40
C VAL A 387 -11.78 -4.10 12.39
N ILE A 388 -12.40 -3.05 11.89
CA ILE A 388 -13.31 -2.16 12.62
C ILE A 388 -14.71 -2.33 12.02
N MET A 389 -15.71 -2.60 12.88
CA MET A 389 -17.08 -2.81 12.46
C MET A 389 -18.01 -1.81 13.13
N LEU A 390 -18.87 -1.17 12.34
CA LEU A 390 -19.83 -0.20 12.83
C LEU A 390 -21.21 -0.85 13.00
N GLU A 391 -21.76 -0.72 14.21
CA GLU A 391 -23.07 -1.21 14.59
C GLU A 391 -23.99 -0.03 14.98
N PRO A 392 -25.07 0.24 14.25
CA PRO A 392 -25.99 1.30 14.62
C PRO A 392 -26.87 0.87 15.80
N ARG A 393 -27.00 1.76 16.79
CA ARG A 393 -27.95 1.69 17.91
C ARG A 393 -28.97 2.80 17.73
N TYR A 394 -29.93 2.58 16.82
CA TYR A 394 -30.88 3.60 16.41
C TYR A 394 -31.71 4.15 17.56
N GLU A 395 -32.12 3.31 18.52
CA GLU A 395 -32.87 3.69 19.70
C GLU A 395 -32.10 4.64 20.61
N GLU A 396 -30.75 4.55 20.60
CA GLU A 396 -29.85 5.39 21.39
C GLU A 396 -29.29 6.58 20.61
N GLY A 397 -29.55 6.65 19.30
CA GLY A 397 -28.95 7.66 18.41
C GLY A 397 -27.44 7.58 18.32
N ARG A 398 -26.85 6.38 18.47
CA ARG A 398 -25.40 6.15 18.57
C ARG A 398 -24.97 5.06 17.61
N ILE A 399 -23.65 4.99 17.37
CA ILE A 399 -23.00 3.90 16.63
C ILE A 399 -21.93 3.30 17.53
N PHE A 400 -21.89 1.98 17.63
CA PHE A 400 -20.80 1.28 18.29
C PHE A 400 -19.75 0.90 17.26
N ALA A 401 -18.50 1.31 17.48
CA ALA A 401 -17.36 0.91 16.68
C ALA A 401 -16.62 -0.24 17.39
N TRP A 402 -16.69 -1.43 16.80
CA TRP A 402 -16.11 -2.66 17.32
C TRP A 402 -14.75 -2.93 16.67
N LEU A 403 -13.67 -3.04 17.45
CA LEU A 403 -12.35 -3.49 17.02
C LEU A 403 -12.31 -5.02 17.11
N ARG A 404 -12.71 -5.72 16.03
CA ARG A 404 -12.84 -7.19 16.01
C ARG A 404 -11.54 -7.91 15.72
N LYS A 405 -10.62 -7.28 15.02
CA LYS A 405 -9.29 -7.81 14.78
C LYS A 405 -8.23 -6.73 14.99
N ASN A 406 -7.15 -7.09 15.66
CA ASN A 406 -5.95 -6.28 15.79
C ASN A 406 -4.75 -7.23 15.95
N ARG A 407 -3.94 -7.39 14.89
CA ARG A 407 -2.78 -8.29 14.92
C ARG A 407 -1.71 -7.86 15.91
N ASN A 408 -1.65 -6.57 16.26
CA ASN A 408 -0.59 -6.00 17.06
C ASN A 408 -1.06 -5.54 18.46
N GLY A 409 -2.25 -5.94 18.91
CA GLY A 409 -2.79 -5.48 20.18
C GLY A 409 -4.08 -6.16 20.60
N LYS A 410 -4.80 -5.53 21.52
CA LYS A 410 -6.08 -6.04 22.05
C LYS A 410 -7.16 -6.01 20.96
N ARG A 411 -8.06 -6.97 21.01
CA ARG A 411 -9.24 -7.11 20.14
C ARG A 411 -10.50 -7.22 20.98
N ASP A 412 -11.64 -7.25 20.32
CA ASP A 412 -12.98 -7.36 20.92
C ASP A 412 -13.30 -6.21 21.88
N LEU A 413 -12.81 -5.03 21.49
CA LEU A 413 -13.08 -3.77 22.17
C LEU A 413 -14.11 -2.95 21.37
N ALA A 414 -14.88 -2.13 22.07
CA ALA A 414 -15.83 -1.24 21.42
C ALA A 414 -15.88 0.12 22.09
N PHE A 415 -16.14 1.15 21.30
CA PHE A 415 -16.36 2.51 21.75
C PHE A 415 -17.56 3.12 21.01
N VAL A 416 -18.10 4.17 21.60
CA VAL A 416 -19.28 4.85 21.09
C VAL A 416 -18.88 5.96 20.13
N LEU A 417 -19.58 6.05 19.02
CA LEU A 417 -19.55 7.17 18.09
C LEU A 417 -20.92 7.87 18.15
N VAL A 418 -20.89 9.15 18.49
CA VAL A 418 -22.10 9.99 18.54
C VAL A 418 -22.12 10.85 17.27
N PRO A 419 -23.10 10.64 16.37
CA PRO A 419 -23.17 11.45 15.16
C PRO A 419 -23.54 12.90 15.52
N ASN A 420 -22.98 13.85 14.79
CA ASN A 420 -23.42 15.23 14.85
C ASN A 420 -24.84 15.38 14.23
N LYS A 421 -25.45 16.55 14.36
CA LYS A 421 -26.82 16.82 13.87
C LYS A 421 -27.00 16.55 12.37
N THR A 422 -25.94 16.60 11.59
CA THR A 422 -25.96 16.38 10.14
C THR A 422 -25.50 14.98 9.72
N TYR A 423 -25.16 14.12 10.68
CA TYR A 423 -24.61 12.77 10.44
C TYR A 423 -23.37 12.76 9.51
N SER A 424 -22.66 13.87 9.44
CA SER A 424 -21.48 14.05 8.58
C SER A 424 -20.15 13.96 9.35
N ALA A 425 -20.19 13.94 10.67
CA ALA A 425 -19.07 13.74 11.57
C ALA A 425 -19.53 13.05 12.87
N PHE A 426 -18.57 12.48 13.58
CA PHE A 426 -18.80 11.75 14.82
C PHE A 426 -17.92 12.28 15.94
N GLU A 427 -18.49 12.38 17.12
CA GLU A 427 -17.76 12.60 18.36
C GLU A 427 -17.52 11.24 19.03
N GLU A 428 -16.34 11.08 19.62
CA GLU A 428 -16.00 9.88 20.36
C GLU A 428 -16.64 9.91 21.74
N GLY A 429 -17.42 8.88 22.06
CA GLY A 429 -17.98 8.66 23.38
C GLY A 429 -17.15 7.68 24.21
N LEU A 430 -17.70 7.26 25.35
CA LEU A 430 -17.03 6.34 26.27
C LEU A 430 -16.88 4.93 25.68
N PRO A 431 -15.86 4.17 26.12
CA PRO A 431 -15.74 2.74 25.83
C PRO A 431 -16.98 1.96 26.31
N VAL A 432 -17.43 1.00 25.49
CA VAL A 432 -18.68 0.26 25.75
C VAL A 432 -18.63 -0.53 27.07
N HIS A 433 -17.47 -1.01 27.50
CA HIS A 433 -17.32 -1.72 28.75
C HIS A 433 -17.56 -0.83 29.97
N GLU A 434 -17.31 0.48 29.88
CA GLU A 434 -17.60 1.45 30.93
C GLU A 434 -19.10 1.77 31.03
N LEU A 435 -19.86 1.56 29.96
CA LEU A 435 -21.32 1.72 29.93
C LEU A 435 -22.07 0.56 30.58
N ARG A 436 -21.40 -0.60 30.76
CA ARG A 436 -21.99 -1.83 31.31
C ARG A 436 -21.74 -2.04 32.80
N THR A 437 -21.14 -1.09 33.50
CA THR A 437 -21.05 -1.18 34.96
C THR A 437 -22.37 -0.71 35.53
N PRO A 438 -23.32 -1.59 35.94
CA PRO A 438 -24.43 -1.17 36.77
C PRO A 438 -23.82 -0.68 38.07
N CYS A 439 -24.20 0.49 38.52
CA CYS A 439 -24.04 0.86 39.92
C CYS A 439 -24.58 -0.30 40.77
N SER A 440 -23.71 -1.03 41.41
CA SER A 440 -24.13 -1.97 42.46
C SER A 440 -24.76 -1.15 43.54
N ILE A 441 -26.08 -1.02 43.48
CA ILE A 441 -26.89 -0.63 44.62
C ILE A 441 -26.63 -1.68 45.66
N SER A 442 -25.86 -1.32 46.69
CA SER A 442 -25.73 -2.10 47.92
C SER A 442 -27.11 -2.19 48.54
N GLU A 443 -27.79 -3.29 48.30
CA GLU A 443 -28.84 -3.71 49.22
C GLU A 443 -28.21 -4.10 50.55
N SER A 444 -28.17 -3.16 51.45
CA SER A 444 -28.04 -3.45 52.86
C SER A 444 -29.31 -4.18 53.31
N GLY A 445 -29.28 -5.51 53.17
CA GLY A 445 -30.28 -6.35 53.84
C GLY A 445 -30.11 -6.27 55.33
N ASN A 446 -31.10 -5.62 55.97
CA ASN A 446 -31.39 -5.83 57.37
C ASN A 446 -31.87 -7.29 57.54
N ASP A 447 -31.05 -8.15 58.07
CA ASP A 447 -31.49 -9.37 58.75
C ASP A 447 -31.66 -9.05 60.23
N ASP A 448 -32.85 -8.61 60.60
CA ASP A 448 -33.40 -8.79 61.95
C ASP A 448 -34.10 -10.15 61.93
N SER A 449 -33.48 -11.11 62.55
CA SER A 449 -34.14 -12.34 62.98
C SER A 449 -34.02 -12.42 64.50
N SER A 450 -35.03 -12.00 65.18
CA SER A 450 -35.38 -12.48 66.51
C SER A 450 -36.35 -13.67 66.38
N ASP A 451 -35.98 -14.73 66.92
CA ASP A 451 -36.53 -15.85 67.66
C ASP A 451 -36.07 -17.22 67.19
#